data_5781e265b86a7e08524984f912bdf630
#
_entry.id   5781e265b86a7e08524984f912bdf630
#
_cell.length_a   1.000
_cell.length_b   1.000
_cell.length_c   1.000
_cell.angle_alpha   90.00
_cell.angle_beta   90.00
_cell.angle_gamma   90.00
#
_symmetry.space_group_name_H-M   'P 1'
#
loop_
_entity.id
_entity.type
_entity.pdbx_description
1 polymer ?
#
loop_
_entity_poly.entity_id
_entity_poly.type
_entity_poly.pdbx_seq_one_letter_code
_entity_poly.pdbx_strand_id
1 'polypeptide(L)'
;ARGLGDVYKRQITFLPVIPNPNKILCIGLNYEKHRIETKRDVAGHPTIFTRYADTQVAHNQYLVKPNASDRFDFEGELAIIIGKGGRNIPKETAMNHIAGYSCYNDGSIRDWQRHTSQFTPGKNFPQTGAFGPFLTLKETIKNYKKLTIQTRLNDVIVQDAVLDQLIFDIPSIISYCSSFNCLNIGDVIVTGTPGGVGDRREPPLYLKKGDIIEVDISEVGLLRNFVINESEILT
;
A
#
# COMPACT_ATOMS: atom_id res chain seq x y z
N ALA A 1 36.56 -3.52 5.55
CA ALA A 1 35.44 -2.64 5.20
C ALA A 1 34.07 -3.33 5.17
N ARG A 2 34.01 -4.68 5.10
CA ARG A 2 32.72 -5.42 5.10
C ARG A 2 31.95 -5.38 6.43
N GLY A 3 32.62 -5.12 7.56
CA GLY A 3 31.96 -5.11 8.88
C GLY A 3 31.30 -3.79 9.28
N LEU A 4 31.80 -2.65 8.83
CA LEU A 4 31.28 -1.34 9.22
C LEU A 4 29.90 -1.04 8.58
N GLY A 5 29.69 -1.43 7.32
CA GLY A 5 28.43 -1.20 6.63
C GLY A 5 27.23 -1.95 7.24
N ASP A 6 27.48 -3.16 7.79
CA ASP A 6 26.41 -3.96 8.41
C ASP A 6 26.09 -3.50 9.84
N VAL A 7 27.08 -2.96 10.56
CA VAL A 7 26.86 -2.38 11.89
C VAL A 7 26.01 -1.11 11.79
N TYR A 8 26.28 -0.24 10.82
CA TYR A 8 25.50 0.98 10.61
C TYR A 8 24.05 0.68 10.17
N LYS A 9 23.83 -0.32 9.33
CA LYS A 9 22.47 -0.70 8.90
C LYS A 9 21.59 -1.18 10.06
N ARG A 10 22.13 -1.80 11.09
CA ARG A 10 21.41 -2.23 12.29
C ARG A 10 21.01 -1.09 13.23
N GLN A 11 21.61 0.09 13.05
CA GLN A 11 21.35 1.29 13.87
C GLN A 11 20.38 2.28 13.21
N ILE A 12 19.98 2.02 11.96
CA ILE A 12 19.03 2.88 11.23
C ILE A 12 17.60 2.49 11.61
N THR A 13 16.84 3.46 12.08
CA THR A 13 15.38 3.35 12.20
C THR A 13 14.74 3.96 10.95
N PHE A 14 14.00 3.15 10.22
CA PHE A 14 13.23 3.64 9.07
C PHE A 14 12.04 4.47 9.53
N LEU A 15 11.71 5.49 8.75
CA LEU A 15 10.44 6.20 8.81
C LEU A 15 9.62 5.84 7.57
N PRO A 16 8.28 6.00 7.58
CA PRO A 16 7.50 5.93 6.35
C PRO A 16 8.10 6.88 5.31
N VAL A 17 8.07 6.50 4.02
CA VAL A 17 8.76 7.24 2.94
C VAL A 17 8.39 8.72 2.92
N ILE A 18 7.13 9.02 3.16
CA ILE A 18 6.64 10.38 3.48
C ILE A 18 6.00 10.26 4.87
N PRO A 19 6.67 10.76 5.93
CA PRO A 19 6.19 10.57 7.31
C PRO A 19 4.84 11.24 7.60
N ASN A 20 4.63 12.43 7.03
CA ASN A 20 3.42 13.23 7.24
C ASN A 20 2.87 13.73 5.90
N PRO A 21 2.39 12.83 5.01
CA PRO A 21 1.76 13.26 3.78
C PRO A 21 0.47 14.01 4.10
N ASN A 22 0.21 15.07 3.34
CA ASN A 22 -1.05 15.81 3.50
C ASN A 22 -2.27 14.93 3.12
N LYS A 23 -2.08 14.01 2.16
CA LYS A 23 -3.09 13.04 1.75
C LYS A 23 -2.46 11.69 1.42
N ILE A 24 -3.13 10.61 1.84
CA ILE A 24 -2.93 9.26 1.32
C ILE A 24 -4.25 8.84 0.67
N LEU A 25 -4.30 8.85 -0.66
CA LEU A 25 -5.46 8.44 -1.44
C LEU A 25 -5.26 6.99 -1.88
N CYS A 26 -6.16 6.10 -1.50
CA CYS A 26 -6.09 4.69 -1.83
C CYS A 26 -7.16 4.33 -2.86
N ILE A 27 -6.77 3.51 -3.85
CA ILE A 27 -7.64 3.07 -4.93
C ILE A 27 -8.10 1.64 -4.65
N GLY A 28 -9.37 1.48 -4.33
CA GLY A 28 -9.95 0.16 -4.10
C GLY A 28 -10.31 -0.55 -5.41
N LEU A 29 -10.24 -1.90 -5.40
CA LEU A 29 -10.75 -2.78 -6.47
C LEU A 29 -10.13 -2.53 -7.85
N ASN A 30 -8.84 -2.24 -7.89
CA ASN A 30 -8.16 -1.82 -9.11
C ASN A 30 -7.44 -2.95 -9.88
N TYR A 31 -7.68 -4.21 -9.51
CA TYR A 31 -7.23 -5.39 -10.27
C TYR A 31 -8.42 -6.29 -10.57
N GLU A 32 -8.49 -6.81 -11.79
CA GLU A 32 -9.62 -7.62 -12.24
C GLU A 32 -9.80 -8.89 -11.38
N LYS A 33 -8.70 -9.59 -11.05
CA LYS A 33 -8.76 -10.76 -10.17
C LYS A 33 -9.31 -10.40 -8.79
N HIS A 34 -8.88 -9.28 -8.21
CA HIS A 34 -9.38 -8.80 -6.91
C HIS A 34 -10.85 -8.40 -6.98
N ARG A 35 -11.26 -7.75 -8.05
CA ARG A 35 -12.68 -7.41 -8.28
C ARG A 35 -13.56 -8.65 -8.32
N ILE A 36 -13.14 -9.68 -9.07
CA ILE A 36 -13.88 -10.95 -9.21
C ILE A 36 -13.98 -11.68 -7.88
N GLU A 37 -12.87 -11.83 -7.14
CA GLU A 37 -12.89 -12.53 -5.84
C GLU A 37 -13.75 -11.83 -4.79
N THR A 38 -13.88 -10.49 -4.88
CA THR A 38 -14.74 -9.71 -3.98
C THR A 38 -16.20 -9.65 -4.46
N LYS A 39 -16.51 -10.22 -5.63
CA LYS A 39 -17.86 -10.21 -6.25
C LYS A 39 -18.42 -8.81 -6.44
N ARG A 40 -17.58 -7.87 -6.88
CA ARG A 40 -17.97 -6.48 -7.17
C ARG A 40 -18.16 -6.27 -8.66
N ASP A 41 -19.12 -5.42 -9.00
CA ASP A 41 -19.34 -4.98 -10.37
C ASP A 41 -18.20 -4.10 -10.90
N VAL A 42 -18.09 -3.99 -12.22
CA VAL A 42 -17.14 -3.06 -12.84
C VAL A 42 -17.59 -1.63 -12.56
N ALA A 43 -16.77 -0.88 -11.85
CA ALA A 43 -17.02 0.53 -11.58
C ALA A 43 -16.60 1.39 -12.78
N GLY A 44 -17.42 2.38 -13.14
CA GLY A 44 -17.05 3.37 -14.17
C GLY A 44 -15.96 4.35 -13.72
N HIS A 45 -15.71 4.43 -12.43
CA HIS A 45 -14.73 5.32 -11.79
C HIS A 45 -13.96 4.61 -10.67
N PRO A 46 -12.73 5.05 -10.35
CA PRO A 46 -11.97 4.51 -9.23
C PRO A 46 -12.73 4.65 -7.91
N THR A 47 -12.79 3.57 -7.13
CA THR A 47 -13.21 3.64 -5.73
C THR A 47 -12.09 4.27 -4.93
N ILE A 48 -12.36 5.37 -4.22
CA ILE A 48 -11.35 6.10 -3.44
C ILE A 48 -11.72 6.08 -1.96
N PHE A 49 -10.73 5.83 -1.13
CA PHE A 49 -10.76 6.03 0.30
C PHE A 49 -9.43 6.62 0.77
N THR A 50 -9.34 7.00 2.03
CA THR A 50 -8.13 7.64 2.57
C THR A 50 -7.56 6.85 3.74
N ARG A 51 -6.24 6.94 3.89
CA ARG A 51 -5.54 6.55 5.10
C ARG A 51 -4.93 7.79 5.76
N TYR A 52 -4.80 7.75 7.08
CA TYR A 52 -4.17 8.81 7.84
C TYR A 52 -2.67 8.52 8.01
N ALA A 53 -1.87 9.56 8.06
CA ALA A 53 -0.41 9.45 8.17
C ALA A 53 0.03 8.69 9.43
N ASP A 54 -0.66 8.90 10.55
CA ASP A 54 -0.38 8.30 11.86
C ASP A 54 -0.76 6.81 11.97
N THR A 55 -1.40 6.26 10.95
CA THR A 55 -1.71 4.82 10.87
C THR A 55 -0.63 4.00 10.17
N GLN A 56 0.44 4.67 9.69
CA GLN A 56 1.50 4.06 8.91
C GLN A 56 2.71 3.69 9.75
N VAL A 57 3.31 2.55 9.46
CA VAL A 57 4.64 2.17 9.95
C VAL A 57 5.63 2.08 8.80
N ALA A 58 6.92 2.12 9.12
CA ALA A 58 7.98 1.99 8.14
C ALA A 58 8.46 0.54 7.95
N HIS A 59 9.39 0.36 7.02
CA HIS A 59 10.11 -0.89 6.84
C HIS A 59 10.76 -1.37 8.14
N ASN A 60 10.68 -2.67 8.43
CA ASN A 60 11.18 -3.34 9.63
C ASN A 60 10.52 -2.90 10.95
N GLN A 61 9.44 -2.14 10.91
CA GLN A 61 8.63 -1.83 12.09
C GLN A 61 7.48 -2.82 12.26
N TYR A 62 6.86 -2.80 13.43
CA TYR A 62 5.76 -3.69 13.76
C TYR A 62 4.44 -3.19 13.19
N LEU A 63 3.73 -4.07 12.50
CA LEU A 63 2.30 -3.94 12.27
C LEU A 63 1.57 -4.43 13.51
N VAL A 64 0.52 -3.71 13.90
CA VAL A 64 -0.21 -3.99 15.14
C VAL A 64 -1.58 -4.60 14.82
N LYS A 65 -1.76 -5.86 15.23
CA LYS A 65 -3.07 -6.50 15.21
C LYS A 65 -3.93 -5.92 16.32
N PRO A 66 -5.02 -5.19 16.02
CA PRO A 66 -5.86 -4.60 17.06
C PRO A 66 -6.62 -5.66 17.85
N ASN A 67 -6.84 -5.42 19.14
CA ASN A 67 -7.66 -6.29 20.00
C ASN A 67 -9.12 -6.32 19.56
N ALA A 68 -9.57 -5.30 18.83
CA ALA A 68 -10.95 -5.16 18.37
C ALA A 68 -11.35 -6.16 17.27
N SER A 69 -10.39 -6.89 16.66
CA SER A 69 -10.70 -7.78 15.54
C SER A 69 -9.66 -8.89 15.36
N ASP A 70 -10.14 -10.05 14.91
CA ASP A 70 -9.31 -11.16 14.43
C ASP A 70 -9.20 -11.22 12.91
N ARG A 71 -9.67 -10.17 12.20
CA ARG A 71 -9.71 -10.13 10.73
C ARG A 71 -8.75 -9.10 10.16
N PHE A 72 -7.51 -9.07 10.66
CA PHE A 72 -6.44 -8.24 10.13
C PHE A 72 -5.86 -8.88 8.87
N ASP A 73 -6.07 -8.25 7.72
CA ASP A 73 -5.68 -8.73 6.40
C ASP A 73 -4.58 -7.85 5.79
N PHE A 74 -3.89 -8.38 4.79
CA PHE A 74 -2.82 -7.75 4.03
C PHE A 74 -3.28 -7.35 2.63
N GLU A 75 -2.71 -6.26 2.11
CA GLU A 75 -2.90 -5.78 0.73
C GLU A 75 -1.60 -5.16 0.23
N GLY A 76 -0.80 -5.94 -0.53
CA GLY A 76 0.40 -5.42 -1.19
C GLY A 76 0.03 -4.51 -2.36
N GLU A 77 0.63 -3.31 -2.41
CA GLU A 77 0.32 -2.27 -3.38
C GLU A 77 1.56 -1.47 -3.80
N LEU A 78 1.48 -0.85 -4.97
CA LEU A 78 2.41 0.21 -5.35
C LEU A 78 1.90 1.54 -4.79
N ALA A 79 2.78 2.30 -4.16
CA ALA A 79 2.54 3.70 -3.80
C ALA A 79 3.23 4.64 -4.80
N ILE A 80 2.51 5.67 -5.23
CA ILE A 80 3.00 6.78 -6.06
C ILE A 80 3.19 7.98 -5.17
N ILE A 81 4.33 8.64 -5.25
CA ILE A 81 4.62 9.88 -4.53
C ILE A 81 4.57 11.05 -5.52
N ILE A 82 3.74 12.04 -5.22
CA ILE A 82 3.59 13.23 -6.06
C ILE A 82 4.80 14.15 -5.88
N GLY A 83 5.47 14.47 -6.99
CA GLY A 83 6.63 15.38 -7.04
C GLY A 83 6.31 16.76 -7.60
N LYS A 84 5.21 16.88 -8.35
CA LYS A 84 4.70 18.14 -8.87
C LYS A 84 3.21 18.23 -8.61
N GLY A 85 2.80 19.20 -7.83
CA GLY A 85 1.39 19.42 -7.53
C GLY A 85 0.58 19.87 -8.76
N GLY A 86 -0.76 19.77 -8.65
CA GLY A 86 -1.66 20.22 -9.70
C GLY A 86 -3.12 19.92 -9.42
N ARG A 87 -3.97 20.55 -10.19
CA ARG A 87 -5.43 20.33 -10.26
C ARG A 87 -5.83 20.11 -11.72
N ASN A 88 -6.80 19.24 -11.98
CA ASN A 88 -7.27 18.90 -13.33
C ASN A 88 -6.10 18.46 -14.25
N ILE A 89 -5.23 17.62 -13.75
CA ILE A 89 -4.05 17.15 -14.48
C ILE A 89 -4.51 16.27 -15.65
N PRO A 90 -4.17 16.63 -16.90
CA PRO A 90 -4.49 15.80 -18.05
C PRO A 90 -3.78 14.44 -17.97
N LYS A 91 -4.45 13.39 -18.44
CA LYS A 91 -3.92 12.03 -18.43
C LYS A 91 -2.57 11.92 -19.14
N GLU A 92 -2.43 12.64 -20.24
CA GLU A 92 -1.23 12.67 -21.11
C GLU A 92 0.01 13.22 -20.39
N THR A 93 -0.18 14.09 -19.39
CA THR A 93 0.91 14.71 -18.64
C THR A 93 1.03 14.17 -17.20
N ALA A 94 0.13 13.30 -16.78
CA ALA A 94 0.03 12.82 -15.40
C ALA A 94 1.34 12.21 -14.87
N MET A 95 2.06 11.47 -15.72
CA MET A 95 3.35 10.87 -15.36
C MET A 95 4.43 11.92 -15.01
N ASN A 96 4.30 13.16 -15.46
CA ASN A 96 5.23 14.23 -15.13
C ASN A 96 5.04 14.80 -13.71
N HIS A 97 4.00 14.35 -13.00
CA HIS A 97 3.69 14.75 -11.64
C HIS A 97 4.25 13.79 -10.59
N ILE A 98 4.87 12.68 -10.99
CA ILE A 98 5.40 11.64 -10.11
C ILE A 98 6.86 11.94 -9.75
N ALA A 99 7.19 11.93 -8.45
CA ALA A 99 8.56 11.92 -7.94
C ALA A 99 9.15 10.50 -7.98
N GLY A 100 8.36 9.50 -7.61
CA GLY A 100 8.82 8.12 -7.55
C GLY A 100 7.77 7.18 -6.98
N TYR A 101 8.24 5.98 -6.66
CA TYR A 101 7.44 4.86 -6.24
C TYR A 101 7.98 4.24 -4.95
N SER A 102 7.13 3.52 -4.24
CA SER A 102 7.52 2.70 -3.09
C SER A 102 6.55 1.53 -2.92
N CYS A 103 6.93 0.54 -2.10
CA CYS A 103 6.00 -0.50 -1.71
C CYS A 103 5.08 -0.01 -0.60
N TYR A 104 3.88 -0.56 -0.56
CA TYR A 104 2.87 -0.26 0.44
C TYR A 104 2.13 -1.53 0.86
N ASN A 105 1.76 -1.64 2.13
CA ASN A 105 0.81 -2.64 2.60
C ASN A 105 -0.40 -1.92 3.17
N ASP A 106 -1.54 -1.99 2.49
CA ASP A 106 -2.81 -1.39 2.92
C ASP A 106 -3.56 -2.32 3.87
N GLY A 107 -2.92 -2.62 5.02
CA GLY A 107 -3.46 -3.53 6.02
C GLY A 107 -4.88 -3.15 6.44
N SER A 108 -5.76 -4.15 6.48
CA SER A 108 -7.21 -3.95 6.54
C SER A 108 -7.85 -4.76 7.66
N ILE A 109 -8.66 -4.11 8.47
CA ILE A 109 -9.50 -4.77 9.47
C ILE A 109 -10.87 -5.04 8.82
N ARG A 110 -11.06 -6.27 8.31
CA ARG A 110 -12.12 -6.59 7.34
C ARG A 110 -13.55 -6.45 7.84
N ASP A 111 -13.81 -6.80 9.08
CA ASP A 111 -15.12 -6.59 9.71
C ASP A 111 -15.42 -5.10 9.85
N TRP A 112 -14.47 -4.30 10.33
CA TRP A 112 -14.62 -2.85 10.47
C TRP A 112 -14.73 -2.14 9.10
N GLN A 113 -14.04 -2.63 8.08
CA GLN A 113 -14.16 -2.14 6.71
C GLN A 113 -15.60 -2.27 6.17
N ARG A 114 -16.36 -3.23 6.70
CA ARG A 114 -17.71 -3.58 6.24
C ARG A 114 -18.83 -3.10 7.16
N HIS A 115 -18.53 -2.35 8.20
CA HIS A 115 -19.58 -1.80 9.09
C HIS A 115 -20.55 -0.92 8.29
N THR A 116 -20.05 -0.20 7.30
CA THR A 116 -20.83 0.66 6.40
C THR A 116 -20.29 0.54 4.96
N SER A 117 -20.77 1.35 4.05
CA SER A 117 -20.22 1.49 2.70
C SER A 117 -18.86 2.18 2.67
N GLN A 118 -18.45 2.85 3.76
CA GLN A 118 -17.20 3.60 3.88
C GLN A 118 -16.10 2.73 4.48
N PHE A 119 -14.95 2.61 3.79
CA PHE A 119 -13.83 1.74 4.20
C PHE A 119 -13.00 2.30 5.36
N THR A 120 -13.09 3.60 5.61
CA THR A 120 -12.24 4.35 6.54
C THR A 120 -12.03 3.68 7.90
N PRO A 121 -13.05 3.16 8.61
CA PRO A 121 -12.82 2.53 9.92
C PRO A 121 -11.91 1.31 9.84
N GLY A 122 -12.06 0.46 8.83
CA GLY A 122 -11.25 -0.74 8.66
C GLY A 122 -9.84 -0.48 8.13
N LYS A 123 -9.55 0.73 7.67
CA LYS A 123 -8.29 1.12 7.05
C LYS A 123 -7.41 2.01 7.94
N ASN A 124 -7.91 2.46 9.09
CA ASN A 124 -7.23 3.49 9.89
C ASN A 124 -7.04 3.13 11.36
N PHE A 125 -6.92 1.85 11.69
CA PHE A 125 -6.38 1.46 12.98
C PHE A 125 -4.90 1.86 13.06
N PRO A 126 -4.41 2.30 14.24
CA PRO A 126 -3.01 2.66 14.42
C PRO A 126 -2.07 1.52 13.98
N GLN A 127 -0.99 1.87 13.30
CA GLN A 127 0.07 0.93 12.90
C GLN A 127 -0.41 -0.28 12.09
N THR A 128 -1.46 -0.12 11.27
CA THR A 128 -1.96 -1.20 10.40
C THR A 128 -1.54 -1.06 8.95
N GLY A 129 -1.09 0.12 8.49
CA GLY A 129 -0.50 0.34 7.17
C GLY A 129 1.01 0.35 7.23
N ALA A 130 1.68 -0.03 6.16
CA ALA A 130 3.12 0.05 6.05
C ALA A 130 3.57 0.70 4.74
N PHE A 131 4.60 1.55 4.81
CA PHE A 131 5.06 2.36 3.69
C PHE A 131 6.59 2.43 3.64
N GLY A 132 7.20 1.84 2.63
CA GLY A 132 8.65 1.77 2.50
C GLY A 132 9.15 0.76 1.48
N PRO A 133 10.44 0.42 1.50
CA PRO A 133 11.47 0.90 2.45
C PRO A 133 11.99 2.30 2.13
N PHE A 134 11.92 2.74 0.86
CA PHE A 134 12.47 4.01 0.37
C PHE A 134 11.69 4.48 -0.87
N LEU A 135 11.98 5.71 -1.29
CA LEU A 135 11.51 6.27 -2.55
C LEU A 135 12.45 5.80 -3.67
N THR A 136 11.92 5.08 -4.64
CA THR A 136 12.58 4.80 -5.91
C THR A 136 12.19 5.87 -6.92
N LEU A 137 13.19 6.63 -7.42
CA LEU A 137 12.93 7.74 -8.35
C LEU A 137 12.24 7.25 -9.63
N LYS A 138 11.27 8.01 -10.09
CA LYS A 138 10.49 7.68 -11.31
C LYS A 138 11.40 7.45 -12.52
N GLU A 139 12.48 8.22 -12.66
CA GLU A 139 13.40 8.17 -13.79
C GLU A 139 14.16 6.84 -13.88
N THR A 140 14.28 6.11 -12.77
CA THR A 140 14.93 4.78 -12.76
C THR A 140 14.03 3.68 -13.30
N ILE A 141 12.71 3.89 -13.31
CA ILE A 141 11.72 2.93 -13.77
C ILE A 141 11.34 3.25 -15.22
N LYS A 142 11.87 2.47 -16.16
CA LYS A 142 11.62 2.69 -17.59
C LYS A 142 10.17 2.46 -17.99
N ASN A 143 9.54 1.45 -17.41
CA ASN A 143 8.15 1.09 -17.72
C ASN A 143 7.48 0.43 -16.52
N TYR A 144 6.69 1.20 -15.77
CA TYR A 144 5.99 0.69 -14.60
C TYR A 144 5.05 -0.49 -14.89
N LYS A 145 4.50 -0.58 -16.10
CA LYS A 145 3.58 -1.67 -16.49
C LYS A 145 4.25 -3.04 -16.49
N LYS A 146 5.58 -3.09 -16.55
CA LYS A 146 6.35 -4.35 -16.49
C LYS A 146 6.76 -4.75 -15.08
N LEU A 147 6.54 -3.89 -14.09
CA LEU A 147 6.84 -4.22 -12.71
C LEU A 147 5.95 -5.36 -12.22
N THR A 148 6.54 -6.30 -11.51
CA THR A 148 5.82 -7.35 -10.80
C THR A 148 5.65 -6.96 -9.35
N ILE A 149 4.52 -7.34 -8.77
CA ILE A 149 4.23 -7.18 -7.34
C ILE A 149 3.93 -8.54 -6.73
N GLN A 150 4.64 -8.87 -5.67
CA GLN A 150 4.40 -10.08 -4.88
C GLN A 150 4.21 -9.71 -3.41
N THR A 151 3.22 -10.32 -2.78
CA THR A 151 3.09 -10.31 -1.32
C THR A 151 3.42 -11.68 -0.78
N ARG A 152 4.30 -11.76 0.22
CA ARG A 152 4.66 -13.00 0.90
C ARG A 152 4.26 -12.92 2.37
N LEU A 153 3.62 -13.98 2.85
CA LEU A 153 3.35 -14.20 4.27
C LEU A 153 4.16 -15.41 4.75
N ASN A 154 5.09 -15.19 5.66
CA ASN A 154 6.02 -16.23 6.16
C ASN A 154 6.69 -17.00 5.00
N ASP A 155 7.29 -16.27 4.08
CA ASP A 155 7.99 -16.75 2.86
C ASP A 155 7.05 -17.38 1.80
N VAL A 156 5.75 -17.55 2.07
CA VAL A 156 4.79 -18.08 1.10
C VAL A 156 4.18 -16.96 0.27
N ILE A 157 4.25 -17.05 -1.07
CA ILE A 157 3.61 -16.08 -1.97
C ILE A 157 2.10 -16.19 -1.81
N VAL A 158 1.47 -15.09 -1.42
CA VAL A 158 0.02 -14.98 -1.23
C VAL A 158 -0.66 -14.05 -2.25
N GLN A 159 0.07 -13.12 -2.84
CA GLN A 159 -0.39 -12.32 -3.98
C GLN A 159 0.73 -12.25 -5.03
N ASP A 160 0.35 -12.29 -6.31
CA ASP A 160 1.29 -12.19 -7.44
C ASP A 160 0.58 -11.59 -8.65
N ALA A 161 1.15 -10.51 -9.20
CA ALA A 161 0.60 -9.80 -10.35
C ALA A 161 1.66 -8.97 -11.08
N VAL A 162 1.25 -8.43 -12.23
CA VAL A 162 2.00 -7.44 -13.00
C VAL A 162 1.19 -6.14 -13.02
N LEU A 163 1.87 -4.99 -12.98
CA LEU A 163 1.18 -3.70 -12.87
C LEU A 163 0.44 -3.27 -14.16
N ASP A 164 0.61 -3.98 -15.27
CA ASP A 164 -0.22 -3.78 -16.48
C ASP A 164 -1.68 -4.27 -16.29
N GLN A 165 -1.94 -5.05 -15.23
CA GLN A 165 -3.26 -5.58 -14.87
C GLN A 165 -4.12 -4.59 -14.06
N LEU A 166 -3.63 -3.37 -13.81
CA LEU A 166 -4.42 -2.30 -13.20
C LEU A 166 -5.62 -1.95 -14.11
N ILE A 167 -6.84 -1.97 -13.55
CA ILE A 167 -8.08 -1.55 -14.24
C ILE A 167 -7.99 -0.08 -14.61
N PHE A 168 -7.69 0.76 -13.64
CA PHE A 168 -7.37 2.17 -13.84
C PHE A 168 -5.85 2.34 -13.77
N ASP A 169 -5.23 2.68 -14.89
CA ASP A 169 -3.78 2.87 -14.98
C ASP A 169 -3.33 4.13 -14.24
N ILE A 170 -2.04 4.23 -13.94
CA ILE A 170 -1.47 5.33 -13.15
C ILE A 170 -1.86 6.72 -13.70
N PRO A 171 -1.77 7.00 -15.02
CA PRO A 171 -2.23 8.27 -15.56
C PRO A 171 -3.71 8.56 -15.29
N SER A 172 -4.58 7.55 -15.41
CA SER A 172 -6.01 7.68 -15.15
C SER A 172 -6.30 8.00 -13.68
N ILE A 173 -5.60 7.33 -12.76
CA ILE A 173 -5.72 7.55 -11.31
C ILE A 173 -5.34 8.99 -10.95
N ILE A 174 -4.18 9.46 -11.42
CA ILE A 174 -3.70 10.83 -11.14
C ILE A 174 -4.66 11.87 -11.71
N SER A 175 -5.08 11.69 -12.96
CA SER A 175 -6.05 12.57 -13.61
C SER A 175 -7.36 12.63 -12.82
N TYR A 176 -7.91 11.47 -12.44
CA TYR A 176 -9.14 11.39 -11.66
C TYR A 176 -9.00 12.02 -10.27
N CYS A 177 -7.96 11.66 -9.51
CA CYS A 177 -7.72 12.23 -8.19
C CYS A 177 -7.54 13.75 -8.23
N SER A 178 -6.91 14.28 -9.28
CA SER A 178 -6.72 15.72 -9.44
C SER A 178 -7.96 16.46 -9.91
N SER A 179 -8.99 15.78 -10.41
CA SER A 179 -10.22 16.42 -10.88
C SER A 179 -11.12 16.93 -9.75
N PHE A 180 -11.11 16.27 -8.60
CA PHE A 180 -11.90 16.68 -7.42
C PHE A 180 -11.05 17.27 -6.29
N ASN A 181 -9.70 17.16 -6.37
CA ASN A 181 -8.79 17.58 -5.31
C ASN A 181 -7.50 18.18 -5.92
N CYS A 182 -6.88 19.13 -5.22
CA CYS A 182 -5.52 19.55 -5.56
C CYS A 182 -4.52 18.53 -5.04
N LEU A 183 -3.71 17.97 -5.91
CA LEU A 183 -2.56 17.17 -5.50
C LEU A 183 -1.41 18.09 -5.14
N ASN A 184 -0.72 17.81 -4.04
CA ASN A 184 0.43 18.55 -3.55
C ASN A 184 1.69 17.67 -3.59
N ILE A 185 2.86 18.31 -3.58
CA ILE A 185 4.13 17.59 -3.43
C ILE A 185 4.11 16.80 -2.12
N GLY A 186 4.50 15.53 -2.17
CA GLY A 186 4.48 14.63 -1.02
C GLY A 186 3.14 13.95 -0.76
N ASP A 187 2.07 14.26 -1.49
CA ASP A 187 0.86 13.43 -1.46
C ASP A 187 1.17 12.03 -1.97
N VAL A 188 0.49 11.04 -1.41
CA VAL A 188 0.66 9.63 -1.74
C VAL A 188 -0.62 9.09 -2.38
N ILE A 189 -0.46 8.35 -3.48
CA ILE A 189 -1.56 7.59 -4.09
C ILE A 189 -1.18 6.12 -4.07
N VAL A 190 -2.00 5.29 -3.42
CA VAL A 190 -1.85 3.84 -3.30
C VAL A 190 -2.75 3.19 -4.34
N THR A 191 -2.19 2.35 -5.24
CA THR A 191 -2.79 2.05 -6.55
C THR A 191 -3.77 0.89 -6.58
N GLY A 192 -3.99 0.22 -5.46
CA GLY A 192 -4.84 -0.97 -5.37
C GLY A 192 -4.05 -2.27 -5.30
N THR A 193 -4.67 -3.27 -4.68
CA THR A 193 -4.07 -4.59 -4.44
C THR A 193 -4.53 -5.63 -5.47
N PRO A 194 -3.65 -6.57 -5.86
CA PRO A 194 -4.05 -7.70 -6.69
C PRO A 194 -4.90 -8.73 -5.92
N GLY A 195 -5.43 -9.72 -6.63
CA GLY A 195 -6.13 -10.85 -6.03
C GLY A 195 -5.23 -11.67 -5.10
N GLY A 196 -5.86 -12.42 -4.19
CA GLY A 196 -5.19 -13.30 -3.22
C GLY A 196 -5.17 -12.75 -1.80
N VAL A 197 -5.96 -11.72 -1.49
CA VAL A 197 -6.13 -11.22 -0.12
C VAL A 197 -6.60 -12.33 0.82
N GLY A 198 -6.23 -12.24 2.09
CA GLY A 198 -6.49 -13.30 3.06
C GLY A 198 -7.98 -13.53 3.34
N ASP A 199 -8.78 -12.49 3.35
CA ASP A 199 -10.23 -12.54 3.62
C ASP A 199 -11.03 -13.33 2.55
N ARG A 200 -10.50 -13.50 1.35
CA ARG A 200 -11.18 -14.18 0.23
C ARG A 200 -10.70 -15.62 0.02
N ARG A 201 -9.82 -16.09 0.89
CA ARG A 201 -9.31 -17.46 0.85
C ARG A 201 -10.27 -18.42 1.57
N GLU A 202 -10.16 -19.72 1.25
CA GLU A 202 -10.90 -20.79 1.89
C GLU A 202 -9.92 -21.83 2.44
N PRO A 203 -9.71 -21.91 3.77
CA PRO A 203 -10.20 -21.00 4.81
C PRO A 203 -9.55 -19.61 4.73
N PRO A 204 -10.18 -18.55 5.33
CA PRO A 204 -9.60 -17.23 5.39
C PRO A 204 -8.24 -17.20 6.10
N LEU A 205 -7.33 -16.36 5.61
CA LEU A 205 -5.96 -16.23 6.10
C LEU A 205 -5.73 -14.80 6.62
N TYR A 206 -5.73 -14.62 7.93
CA TYR A 206 -5.49 -13.32 8.57
C TYR A 206 -4.13 -13.27 9.25
N LEU A 207 -3.58 -12.05 9.33
CA LEU A 207 -2.34 -11.76 10.03
C LEU A 207 -2.51 -12.00 11.53
N LYS A 208 -1.52 -12.64 12.13
CA LYS A 208 -1.45 -12.94 13.55
C LYS A 208 -0.06 -12.62 14.11
N LYS A 209 0.04 -12.50 15.42
CA LYS A 209 1.32 -12.32 16.11
C LYS A 209 2.39 -13.31 15.62
N GLY A 210 3.57 -12.78 15.35
CA GLY A 210 4.73 -13.52 14.89
C GLY A 210 4.83 -13.68 13.38
N ASP A 211 3.79 -13.31 12.62
CA ASP A 211 3.86 -13.33 11.16
C ASP A 211 4.84 -12.29 10.61
N ILE A 212 5.44 -12.63 9.49
CA ILE A 212 6.26 -11.74 8.67
C ILE A 212 5.52 -11.51 7.35
N ILE A 213 5.23 -10.27 7.04
CA ILE A 213 4.60 -9.87 5.78
C ILE A 213 5.59 -9.05 4.95
N GLU A 214 5.70 -9.40 3.68
CA GLU A 214 6.55 -8.71 2.71
C GLU A 214 5.76 -8.30 1.49
N VAL A 215 6.03 -7.09 1.00
CA VAL A 215 5.59 -6.60 -0.31
C VAL A 215 6.83 -6.33 -1.15
N ASP A 216 7.01 -7.10 -2.20
CA ASP A 216 8.15 -7.05 -3.10
C ASP A 216 7.69 -6.53 -4.46
N ILE A 217 8.24 -5.40 -4.90
CA ILE A 217 7.95 -4.84 -6.22
C ILE A 217 9.28 -4.74 -6.97
N SER A 218 9.35 -5.44 -8.11
CA SER A 218 10.55 -5.45 -8.94
C SER A 218 11.02 -4.03 -9.27
N GLU A 219 12.31 -3.78 -9.22
CA GLU A 219 12.95 -2.47 -9.45
C GLU A 219 12.55 -1.36 -8.44
N VAL A 220 11.57 -1.58 -7.55
CA VAL A 220 11.11 -0.59 -6.57
C VAL A 220 11.67 -0.90 -5.18
N GLY A 221 11.51 -2.13 -4.69
CA GLY A 221 12.05 -2.52 -3.39
C GLY A 221 11.26 -3.61 -2.69
N LEU A 222 11.70 -3.95 -1.48
CA LEU A 222 11.10 -4.94 -0.60
C LEU A 222 10.73 -4.27 0.73
N LEU A 223 9.45 -4.16 1.01
CA LEU A 223 8.90 -3.75 2.29
C LEU A 223 8.66 -4.99 3.15
N ARG A 224 9.23 -5.02 4.36
CA ARG A 224 9.07 -6.12 5.32
C ARG A 224 8.57 -5.57 6.65
N ASN A 225 7.60 -6.27 7.25
CA ASN A 225 7.07 -5.93 8.57
C ASN A 225 6.78 -7.19 9.39
N PHE A 226 6.79 -7.03 10.70
CA PHE A 226 6.50 -8.07 11.67
C PHE A 226 5.18 -7.76 12.37
N VAL A 227 4.39 -8.77 12.68
CA VAL A 227 3.07 -8.58 13.33
C VAL A 227 3.18 -8.84 14.82
N ILE A 228 2.67 -7.89 15.62
CA ILE A 228 2.48 -8.04 17.07
C ILE A 228 1.03 -7.79 17.45
N ASN A 229 0.62 -8.21 18.64
CA ASN A 229 -0.70 -7.84 19.18
C ASN A 229 -0.65 -6.44 19.80
N GLU A 230 -1.76 -5.74 19.75
CA GLU A 230 -1.91 -4.40 20.38
C GLU A 230 -1.59 -4.42 21.88
N SER A 231 -1.90 -5.50 22.57
CA SER A 231 -1.58 -5.68 24.00
C SER A 231 -0.08 -5.71 24.31
N GLU A 232 0.77 -5.79 23.32
CA GLU A 232 2.25 -5.80 23.46
C GLU A 232 2.89 -4.43 23.23
N ILE A 233 2.10 -3.44 22.82
CA ILE A 233 2.56 -2.04 22.79
C ILE A 233 2.60 -1.59 24.24
N LEU A 234 3.82 -1.43 24.77
CA LEU A 234 4.01 -0.82 26.08
C LEU A 234 3.51 0.61 26.00
N THR A 235 2.45 0.90 26.75
CA THR A 235 1.93 2.26 27.03
C THR A 235 2.97 3.09 27.77
#